data_67561a5fbb76c15981e5bfbcd809c81a
#
_entry.id   67561a5fbb76c15981e5bfbcd809c81a
#
_cell.length_a   1.000
_cell.length_b   1.000
_cell.length_c   1.000
_cell.angle_alpha   90.00
_cell.angle_beta   90.00
_cell.angle_gamma   90.00
#
_symmetry.space_group_name_H-M   'P 1'
#
loop_
_entity.id
_entity.type
_entity.pdbx_description
1 polymer ?
#
loop_
_entity_poly.entity_id
_entity_poly.type
_entity_poly.pdbx_seq_one_letter_code
_entity_poly.pdbx_strand_id
1 'polypeptide(L)'
;MSGVAAASPSKTGEISGTASGGDSAHVLKASTTIVVAGASGDLAKKKTFPALFGLYNNGFLPSDIRIIGYARTKMDPEEYHKRVTQYIKAPIPAMKKKLEEFLERCSYVSGQYDQDDGFEALEKELKKCEETYEDKDAPKNRVFYMALPPSVFTVVAANFKKHNYSEGGINRIIVEKPFGKDLESSREMQVDLKKEWKEEEIFRIDHYLGKEMVKNLLVLRFANVMLDASFNKNLISNVQITFKEPFGTEGRGGYFDEFGIIRDVMQNHLLQVLSILTMERPVKVLRYIPEIKFEDVLLGQYTASGDKPGYLDDETVPKGSICPTFASCVLHINSPRWEGVPFILKAGKALNEQKTEIRIQYKDVTQGIFKEITRNELVIRVQPGEAVYLKMNSKAPGLAMRTVPTEMDLTYKRRFSDLKIPEAYEALILDALNGDHSNFVRDDELDIAWKIFTPILHYIDEKKPKPHSYAYGSRGPEELEKFVQEKGGFVRSSANYTWPSTSVL
;
A
#
# COMPACT_ATOMS: atom_id res chain seq x y z
N MET A 1 42.64 26.61 14.87
CA MET A 1 42.39 25.18 14.70
C MET A 1 41.59 24.71 15.88
N SER A 2 40.29 24.68 15.78
CA SER A 2 39.40 24.08 16.76
C SER A 2 38.45 23.16 16.02
N GLY A 3 38.71 21.86 16.18
CA GLY A 3 37.91 20.81 15.55
C GLY A 3 36.51 20.79 16.18
N VAL A 4 35.50 20.96 15.37
CA VAL A 4 34.15 20.66 15.73
C VAL A 4 33.98 19.15 15.59
N ALA A 5 33.95 18.47 16.74
CA ALA A 5 33.59 17.06 16.79
C ALA A 5 32.14 16.89 16.35
N ALA A 6 31.93 16.07 15.33
CA ALA A 6 30.59 15.64 14.96
C ALA A 6 29.99 14.85 16.12
N ALA A 7 28.88 15.33 16.66
CA ALA A 7 28.14 14.64 17.70
C ALA A 7 27.65 13.30 17.13
N SER A 8 28.09 12.21 17.73
CA SER A 8 27.55 10.86 17.50
C SER A 8 26.07 10.87 17.94
N PRO A 9 25.13 10.27 17.15
CA PRO A 9 23.77 10.13 17.64
C PRO A 9 23.77 9.24 18.88
N SER A 10 23.16 9.74 19.97
CA SER A 10 23.02 9.02 21.23
C SER A 10 22.37 7.66 20.99
N LYS A 11 23.00 6.63 21.51
CA LYS A 11 22.42 5.27 21.64
C LYS A 11 21.21 5.37 22.57
N THR A 12 20.15 4.64 22.20
CA THR A 12 18.89 4.51 22.93
C THR A 12 18.00 5.76 22.92
N GLY A 13 17.46 6.11 21.76
CA GLY A 13 16.17 6.78 21.72
C GLY A 13 15.11 5.71 21.83
N GLU A 14 14.45 5.59 22.96
CA GLU A 14 13.12 5.00 23.02
C GLU A 14 12.29 5.71 21.94
N ILE A 15 11.77 4.95 20.98
CA ILE A 15 10.76 5.48 20.05
C ILE A 15 9.49 5.60 20.87
N SER A 16 9.41 6.64 21.69
CA SER A 16 8.14 7.12 22.19
C SER A 16 7.41 7.68 20.99
N GLY A 17 6.58 6.84 20.36
CA GLY A 17 5.64 7.28 19.37
C GLY A 17 4.66 8.26 20.04
N THR A 18 5.01 9.53 20.08
CA THR A 18 4.01 10.56 20.28
C THR A 18 3.21 10.63 18.99
N ALA A 19 2.14 9.83 18.93
CA ALA A 19 1.06 10.04 17.98
C ALA A 19 0.63 11.50 18.09
N SER A 20 0.76 12.24 17.02
CA SER A 20 0.28 13.60 16.93
C SER A 20 -1.24 13.61 17.17
N GLY A 21 -1.67 14.03 18.37
CA GLY A 21 -2.99 14.60 18.59
C GLY A 21 -4.21 13.69 18.55
N GLY A 22 -4.07 12.37 18.66
CA GLY A 22 -5.21 11.48 18.94
C GLY A 22 -5.60 11.59 20.42
N ASP A 23 -6.88 11.84 20.68
CA ASP A 23 -7.44 11.85 22.03
C ASP A 23 -7.05 10.53 22.72
N SER A 24 -6.38 10.57 23.86
CA SER A 24 -5.83 9.39 24.56
C SER A 24 -6.91 8.35 24.94
N ALA A 25 -8.18 8.73 24.87
CA ALA A 25 -9.33 7.87 25.09
C ALA A 25 -9.53 6.77 23.99
N HIS A 26 -8.94 6.91 22.81
CA HIS A 26 -9.14 5.97 21.69
C HIS A 26 -8.04 4.93 21.53
N VAL A 27 -6.98 4.98 22.31
CA VAL A 27 -5.87 4.02 22.25
C VAL A 27 -6.20 2.75 23.02
N LEU A 28 -6.17 1.59 22.34
CA LEU A 28 -6.43 0.30 22.98
C LEU A 28 -5.16 -0.21 23.69
N LYS A 29 -5.02 0.08 24.98
CA LYS A 29 -3.84 -0.26 25.80
C LYS A 29 -3.96 -1.56 26.57
N ALA A 30 -5.18 -2.05 26.81
CA ALA A 30 -5.48 -3.25 27.58
C ALA A 30 -6.83 -3.86 27.16
N SER A 31 -7.13 -5.05 27.64
CA SER A 31 -8.44 -5.71 27.52
C SER A 31 -8.97 -5.75 26.08
N THR A 32 -8.10 -6.15 25.14
CA THR A 32 -8.41 -6.15 23.70
C THR A 32 -8.34 -7.56 23.13
N THR A 33 -9.38 -7.97 22.39
CA THR A 33 -9.37 -9.19 21.56
C THR A 33 -9.38 -8.81 20.07
N ILE A 34 -8.48 -9.40 19.30
CA ILE A 34 -8.47 -9.31 17.83
C ILE A 34 -9.05 -10.59 17.25
N VAL A 35 -10.14 -10.48 16.51
CA VAL A 35 -10.73 -11.60 15.76
C VAL A 35 -10.22 -11.51 14.31
N VAL A 36 -9.55 -12.56 13.83
CA VAL A 36 -9.09 -12.68 12.46
C VAL A 36 -10.07 -13.57 11.68
N ALA A 37 -11.01 -12.94 10.97
CA ALA A 37 -11.92 -13.65 10.08
C ALA A 37 -11.20 -14.08 8.80
N GLY A 38 -11.42 -15.33 8.36
CA GLY A 38 -10.64 -15.92 7.26
C GLY A 38 -9.28 -16.45 7.70
N ALA A 39 -9.13 -16.82 8.98
CA ALA A 39 -7.86 -17.24 9.59
C ALA A 39 -7.18 -18.43 8.90
N SER A 40 -7.92 -19.27 8.16
CA SER A 40 -7.38 -20.38 7.37
C SER A 40 -6.84 -19.93 6.00
N GLY A 41 -7.06 -18.69 5.58
CA GLY A 41 -6.73 -18.17 4.27
C GLY A 41 -5.28 -17.73 4.11
N ASP A 42 -4.89 -17.47 2.85
CA ASP A 42 -3.52 -17.07 2.48
C ASP A 42 -3.13 -15.71 3.05
N LEU A 43 -4.04 -14.76 3.04
CA LEU A 43 -3.76 -13.41 3.56
C LEU A 43 -3.46 -13.45 5.06
N ALA A 44 -4.30 -14.17 5.83
CA ALA A 44 -4.10 -14.29 7.27
C ALA A 44 -2.73 -14.89 7.60
N LYS A 45 -2.39 -16.05 7.00
CA LYS A 45 -1.11 -16.73 7.28
C LYS A 45 0.13 -16.02 6.75
N LYS A 46 0.05 -15.33 5.58
CA LYS A 46 1.20 -14.68 4.93
C LYS A 46 1.42 -13.25 5.41
N LYS A 47 0.40 -12.57 5.91
CA LYS A 47 0.45 -11.14 6.25
C LYS A 47 -0.08 -10.83 7.65
N THR A 48 -1.32 -11.20 7.99
CA THR A 48 -1.95 -10.76 9.24
C THR A 48 -1.26 -11.35 10.47
N PHE A 49 -1.09 -12.68 10.55
CA PHE A 49 -0.41 -13.28 11.70
C PHE A 49 1.06 -12.90 11.83
N PRO A 50 1.87 -12.84 10.75
CA PRO A 50 3.23 -12.29 10.84
C PRO A 50 3.28 -10.86 11.35
N ALA A 51 2.34 -9.99 10.94
CA ALA A 51 2.27 -8.62 11.42
C ALA A 51 1.87 -8.56 12.91
N LEU A 52 0.87 -9.31 13.33
CA LEU A 52 0.47 -9.42 14.74
C LEU A 52 1.62 -9.93 15.62
N PHE A 53 2.34 -10.96 15.17
CA PHE A 53 3.54 -11.43 15.88
C PHE A 53 4.64 -10.37 15.92
N GLY A 54 4.88 -9.65 14.83
CA GLY A 54 5.83 -8.55 14.78
C GLY A 54 5.53 -7.47 15.82
N LEU A 55 4.27 -7.05 15.91
CA LEU A 55 3.80 -6.11 16.94
C LEU A 55 3.95 -6.67 18.35
N TYR A 56 3.58 -7.94 18.58
CA TYR A 56 3.72 -8.60 19.86
C TYR A 56 5.18 -8.70 20.32
N ASN A 57 6.06 -9.17 19.43
CA ASN A 57 7.49 -9.33 19.72
C ASN A 57 8.16 -7.99 20.09
N ASN A 58 7.70 -6.89 19.49
CA ASN A 58 8.22 -5.55 19.74
C ASN A 58 7.50 -4.79 20.86
N GLY A 59 6.53 -5.41 21.55
CA GLY A 59 5.82 -4.82 22.69
C GLY A 59 4.80 -3.73 22.33
N PHE A 60 4.30 -3.71 21.09
CA PHE A 60 3.30 -2.73 20.64
C PHE A 60 1.85 -3.18 20.86
N LEU A 61 1.61 -4.47 21.14
CA LEU A 61 0.27 -4.95 21.47
C LEU A 61 -0.01 -4.78 22.98
N PRO A 62 -1.29 -4.66 23.37
CA PRO A 62 -1.70 -4.68 24.76
C PRO A 62 -1.17 -5.90 25.53
N SER A 63 -0.87 -5.75 26.83
CA SER A 63 -0.26 -6.80 27.64
C SER A 63 -1.12 -8.06 27.76
N ASP A 64 -2.42 -7.89 27.77
CA ASP A 64 -3.43 -8.95 27.90
C ASP A 64 -4.16 -9.25 26.59
N ILE A 65 -3.53 -8.95 25.43
CA ILE A 65 -4.10 -9.21 24.11
C ILE A 65 -4.54 -10.68 23.95
N ARG A 66 -5.67 -10.90 23.28
CA ARG A 66 -6.11 -12.22 22.80
C ARG A 66 -6.36 -12.15 21.29
N ILE A 67 -6.08 -13.24 20.61
CA ILE A 67 -6.24 -13.35 19.15
C ILE A 67 -7.07 -14.60 18.86
N ILE A 68 -8.23 -14.41 18.22
CA ILE A 68 -9.12 -15.52 17.86
C ILE A 68 -9.17 -15.62 16.34
N GLY A 69 -8.72 -16.75 15.79
CA GLY A 69 -8.96 -17.08 14.40
C GLY A 69 -10.40 -17.56 14.19
N TYR A 70 -11.08 -17.05 13.17
CA TYR A 70 -12.42 -17.50 12.77
C TYR A 70 -12.45 -17.85 11.28
N ALA A 71 -12.85 -19.08 10.93
CA ALA A 71 -13.02 -19.48 9.54
C ALA A 71 -13.91 -20.75 9.42
N ARG A 72 -14.32 -21.07 8.18
CA ARG A 72 -15.17 -22.24 7.88
C ARG A 72 -14.48 -23.59 8.06
N THR A 73 -13.16 -23.63 7.89
CA THR A 73 -12.36 -24.85 7.99
C THR A 73 -12.31 -25.33 9.44
N LYS A 74 -12.66 -26.57 9.70
CA LYS A 74 -12.45 -27.16 11.01
C LYS A 74 -10.97 -27.49 11.19
N MET A 75 -10.37 -27.03 12.28
CA MET A 75 -8.96 -27.26 12.65
C MET A 75 -8.90 -27.51 14.16
N ASP A 76 -8.04 -28.43 14.57
CA ASP A 76 -7.63 -28.53 15.94
C ASP A 76 -6.61 -27.45 16.33
N PRO A 77 -6.31 -27.23 17.60
CA PRO A 77 -5.37 -26.18 18.02
C PRO A 77 -3.96 -26.36 17.45
N GLU A 78 -3.48 -27.60 17.27
CA GLU A 78 -2.15 -27.88 16.74
C GLU A 78 -2.06 -27.49 15.25
N GLU A 79 -3.05 -27.87 14.45
CA GLU A 79 -3.16 -27.49 13.04
C GLU A 79 -3.27 -25.99 12.89
N TYR A 80 -4.07 -25.33 13.75
CA TYR A 80 -4.19 -23.87 13.73
C TYR A 80 -2.87 -23.19 14.04
N HIS A 81 -2.16 -23.59 15.11
CA HIS A 81 -0.85 -23.03 15.44
C HIS A 81 0.18 -23.25 14.33
N LYS A 82 0.17 -24.39 13.67
CA LYS A 82 1.02 -24.67 12.51
C LYS A 82 0.74 -23.68 11.36
N ARG A 83 -0.54 -23.35 11.11
CA ARG A 83 -0.91 -22.37 10.08
C ARG A 83 -0.49 -20.96 10.46
N VAL A 84 -0.71 -20.54 11.69
CA VAL A 84 -0.31 -19.22 12.21
C VAL A 84 1.20 -19.02 12.04
N THR A 85 2.01 -20.03 12.34
CA THR A 85 3.47 -19.96 12.34
C THR A 85 4.11 -20.12 10.97
N GLN A 86 3.40 -20.58 9.96
CA GLN A 86 3.94 -21.01 8.66
C GLN A 86 4.85 -19.97 7.98
N TYR A 87 4.54 -18.68 8.14
CA TYR A 87 5.30 -17.57 7.54
C TYR A 87 5.94 -16.63 8.57
N ILE A 88 5.85 -16.97 9.86
CA ILE A 88 6.49 -16.21 10.94
C ILE A 88 7.98 -16.59 11.00
N LYS A 89 8.84 -15.60 10.97
CA LYS A 89 10.29 -15.78 11.10
C LYS A 89 10.72 -15.49 12.54
N ALA A 90 11.22 -16.50 13.24
CA ALA A 90 11.77 -16.39 14.59
C ALA A 90 13.20 -16.95 14.62
N PRO A 91 14.20 -16.23 14.03
CA PRO A 91 15.55 -16.76 13.82
C PRO A 91 16.39 -16.91 15.07
N ILE A 92 16.05 -16.22 16.17
CA ILE A 92 16.83 -16.24 17.42
C ILE A 92 16.04 -16.88 18.57
N PRO A 93 16.71 -17.47 19.58
CA PRO A 93 16.02 -18.15 20.70
C PRO A 93 15.01 -17.26 21.44
N ALA A 94 15.34 -15.99 21.67
CA ALA A 94 14.44 -15.04 22.33
C ALA A 94 13.12 -14.85 21.54
N MET A 95 13.19 -14.78 20.20
CA MET A 95 11.99 -14.68 19.36
C MET A 95 11.18 -15.97 19.36
N LYS A 96 11.83 -17.15 19.46
CA LYS A 96 11.11 -18.42 19.56
C LYS A 96 10.31 -18.49 20.85
N LYS A 97 10.89 -18.08 21.97
CA LYS A 97 10.14 -17.99 23.24
C LYS A 97 8.97 -17.02 23.14
N LYS A 98 9.17 -15.86 22.54
CA LYS A 98 8.09 -14.89 22.27
C LYS A 98 7.00 -15.47 21.36
N LEU A 99 7.37 -16.32 20.40
CA LEU A 99 6.41 -16.98 19.54
C LEU A 99 5.56 -18.01 20.31
N GLU A 100 6.16 -18.77 21.22
CA GLU A 100 5.44 -19.68 22.12
C GLU A 100 4.44 -18.89 22.99
N GLU A 101 4.89 -17.81 23.65
CA GLU A 101 4.02 -16.92 24.44
C GLU A 101 2.89 -16.28 23.59
N PHE A 102 3.15 -15.96 22.33
CA PHE A 102 2.15 -15.44 21.39
C PHE A 102 1.10 -16.50 21.04
N LEU A 103 1.52 -17.74 20.79
CA LEU A 103 0.61 -18.84 20.47
C LEU A 103 -0.33 -19.20 21.63
N GLU A 104 0.12 -19.07 22.89
CA GLU A 104 -0.74 -19.25 24.07
C GLU A 104 -1.89 -18.21 24.14
N ARG A 105 -1.75 -17.08 23.41
CA ARG A 105 -2.77 -16.03 23.30
C ARG A 105 -3.69 -16.22 22.09
N CYS A 106 -3.41 -17.24 21.26
CA CYS A 106 -4.14 -17.53 20.04
C CYS A 106 -5.11 -18.69 20.25
N SER A 107 -6.38 -18.50 19.93
CA SER A 107 -7.38 -19.57 19.88
C SER A 107 -8.10 -19.59 18.53
N TYR A 108 -8.93 -20.60 18.28
CA TYR A 108 -9.60 -20.77 17.00
C TYR A 108 -11.03 -21.24 17.18
N VAL A 109 -11.93 -20.66 16.39
CA VAL A 109 -13.34 -21.04 16.28
C VAL A 109 -13.68 -21.30 14.82
N SER A 110 -14.32 -22.44 14.53
CA SER A 110 -14.83 -22.72 13.17
C SER A 110 -16.32 -22.44 13.08
N GLY A 111 -16.74 -21.76 12.01
CA GLY A 111 -18.15 -21.46 11.73
C GLY A 111 -18.37 -20.98 10.31
N GLN A 112 -19.60 -21.13 9.81
CA GLN A 112 -19.99 -20.60 8.52
C GLN A 112 -20.17 -19.07 8.62
N TYR A 113 -20.03 -18.35 7.48
CA TYR A 113 -20.07 -16.89 7.48
C TYR A 113 -21.50 -16.32 7.40
N ASP A 114 -22.46 -17.14 7.09
CA ASP A 114 -23.89 -16.82 6.90
C ASP A 114 -24.82 -17.51 7.90
N GLN A 115 -24.25 -18.12 8.97
CA GLN A 115 -25.02 -18.86 9.98
C GLN A 115 -24.71 -18.33 11.38
N ASP A 116 -25.74 -18.12 12.18
CA ASP A 116 -25.65 -17.54 13.53
C ASP A 116 -24.85 -18.39 14.52
N ASP A 117 -24.94 -19.72 14.43
CA ASP A 117 -24.32 -20.68 15.36
C ASP A 117 -22.79 -20.54 15.48
N GLY A 118 -22.13 -20.24 14.36
CA GLY A 118 -20.69 -19.98 14.33
C GLY A 118 -20.31 -18.71 15.09
N PHE A 119 -21.10 -17.65 14.96
CA PHE A 119 -20.88 -16.38 15.66
C PHE A 119 -21.25 -16.45 17.14
N GLU A 120 -22.25 -17.29 17.50
CA GLU A 120 -22.57 -17.59 18.90
C GLU A 120 -21.43 -18.38 19.57
N ALA A 121 -20.83 -19.34 18.85
CA ALA A 121 -19.64 -20.04 19.32
C ALA A 121 -18.45 -19.11 19.49
N LEU A 122 -18.25 -18.17 18.57
CA LEU A 122 -17.24 -17.12 18.67
C LEU A 122 -17.49 -16.21 19.89
N GLU A 123 -18.74 -15.83 20.17
CA GLU A 123 -19.08 -15.02 21.34
C GLU A 123 -18.73 -15.75 22.66
N LYS A 124 -18.98 -17.06 22.73
CA LYS A 124 -18.57 -17.84 23.89
C LYS A 124 -17.06 -17.87 24.10
N GLU A 125 -16.29 -17.97 23.00
CA GLU A 125 -14.82 -17.94 23.09
C GLU A 125 -14.33 -16.52 23.42
N LEU A 126 -14.95 -15.46 22.87
CA LEU A 126 -14.66 -14.08 23.23
C LEU A 126 -14.82 -13.84 24.71
N LYS A 127 -15.98 -14.20 25.31
CA LYS A 127 -16.23 -14.07 26.73
C LYS A 127 -15.24 -14.85 27.59
N LYS A 128 -14.92 -16.08 27.21
CA LYS A 128 -13.91 -16.91 27.88
C LYS A 128 -12.53 -16.23 27.86
N CYS A 129 -12.12 -15.63 26.74
CA CYS A 129 -10.89 -14.86 26.64
C CYS A 129 -10.94 -13.61 27.53
N GLU A 130 -12.03 -12.88 27.51
CA GLU A 130 -12.24 -11.65 28.30
C GLU A 130 -12.25 -11.93 29.82
N GLU A 131 -12.66 -13.12 30.24
CA GLU A 131 -12.53 -13.57 31.63
C GLU A 131 -11.09 -13.76 32.09
N THR A 132 -10.12 -13.84 31.18
CA THR A 132 -8.69 -13.95 31.52
C THR A 132 -7.99 -12.61 31.67
N TYR A 133 -8.64 -11.48 31.37
CA TYR A 133 -8.05 -10.16 31.51
C TYR A 133 -7.74 -9.81 32.96
N GLU A 134 -6.65 -9.08 33.17
CA GLU A 134 -6.20 -8.68 34.50
C GLU A 134 -7.23 -7.76 35.17
N ASP A 135 -7.71 -6.76 34.43
CA ASP A 135 -8.78 -5.84 34.87
C ASP A 135 -10.15 -6.36 34.42
N LYS A 136 -10.92 -6.89 35.37
CA LYS A 136 -12.26 -7.45 35.11
C LYS A 136 -13.29 -6.36 34.77
N ASP A 137 -13.10 -5.16 35.28
CA ASP A 137 -14.03 -4.04 35.11
C ASP A 137 -13.70 -3.18 33.89
N ALA A 138 -12.53 -3.34 33.28
CA ALA A 138 -12.14 -2.63 32.08
C ALA A 138 -13.09 -2.91 30.91
N PRO A 139 -13.35 -1.90 30.05
CA PRO A 139 -14.07 -2.09 28.79
C PRO A 139 -13.47 -3.20 27.95
N LYS A 140 -14.30 -4.10 27.41
CA LYS A 140 -13.86 -5.21 26.57
C LYS A 140 -13.79 -4.75 25.10
N ASN A 141 -12.59 -4.44 24.63
CA ASN A 141 -12.36 -3.94 23.28
C ASN A 141 -12.24 -5.07 22.26
N ARG A 142 -12.87 -4.91 21.12
CA ARG A 142 -12.86 -5.93 20.05
C ARG A 142 -12.46 -5.33 18.72
N VAL A 143 -11.51 -5.95 18.04
CA VAL A 143 -11.06 -5.57 16.70
C VAL A 143 -11.28 -6.74 15.76
N PHE A 144 -12.05 -6.54 14.70
CA PHE A 144 -12.41 -7.56 13.72
C PHE A 144 -11.62 -7.34 12.43
N TYR A 145 -10.65 -8.21 12.17
CA TYR A 145 -9.85 -8.16 10.95
C TYR A 145 -10.44 -9.07 9.88
N MET A 146 -10.86 -8.48 8.74
CA MET A 146 -11.56 -9.17 7.65
C MET A 146 -10.58 -9.68 6.59
N ALA A 147 -9.82 -10.78 6.87
CA ALA A 147 -8.96 -11.45 5.89
C ALA A 147 -9.76 -12.37 4.96
N LEU A 148 -10.81 -11.84 4.34
CA LEU A 148 -11.88 -12.57 3.63
C LEU A 148 -11.97 -12.14 2.16
N PRO A 149 -12.58 -12.96 1.28
CA PRO A 149 -13.02 -12.50 -0.03
C PRO A 149 -14.13 -11.43 0.07
N PRO A 150 -14.18 -10.44 -0.86
CA PRO A 150 -15.16 -9.35 -0.81
C PRO A 150 -16.62 -9.81 -0.79
N SER A 151 -16.91 -10.93 -1.43
CA SER A 151 -18.27 -11.48 -1.53
C SER A 151 -18.94 -11.84 -0.21
N VAL A 152 -18.18 -11.91 0.89
CA VAL A 152 -18.71 -12.23 2.22
C VAL A 152 -18.51 -11.08 3.24
N PHE A 153 -17.93 -9.95 2.85
CA PHE A 153 -17.63 -8.86 3.76
C PHE A 153 -18.86 -8.34 4.51
N THR A 154 -19.90 -7.97 3.79
CA THR A 154 -21.10 -7.34 4.38
C THR A 154 -21.83 -8.29 5.30
N VAL A 155 -21.94 -9.56 4.90
CA VAL A 155 -22.61 -10.59 5.71
C VAL A 155 -21.85 -10.86 7.01
N VAL A 156 -20.53 -11.01 6.95
CA VAL A 156 -19.70 -11.24 8.15
C VAL A 156 -19.68 -10.00 9.05
N ALA A 157 -19.59 -8.80 8.47
CA ALA A 157 -19.64 -7.54 9.23
C ALA A 157 -20.97 -7.36 9.98
N ALA A 158 -22.10 -7.70 9.34
CA ALA A 158 -23.42 -7.68 9.97
C ALA A 158 -23.52 -8.69 11.12
N ASN A 159 -23.02 -9.92 10.92
CA ASN A 159 -23.01 -10.94 11.96
C ASN A 159 -22.09 -10.59 13.14
N PHE A 160 -20.91 -9.98 12.90
CA PHE A 160 -20.10 -9.43 13.98
C PHE A 160 -20.85 -8.37 14.78
N LYS A 161 -21.56 -7.47 14.11
CA LYS A 161 -22.37 -6.44 14.79
C LYS A 161 -23.47 -7.06 15.62
N LYS A 162 -24.18 -8.05 15.06
CA LYS A 162 -25.31 -8.72 15.72
C LYS A 162 -24.92 -9.56 16.92
N HIS A 163 -23.82 -10.34 16.83
CA HIS A 163 -23.48 -11.37 17.79
C HIS A 163 -22.26 -11.07 18.65
N ASN A 164 -21.31 -10.28 18.13
CA ASN A 164 -19.97 -10.14 18.71
C ASN A 164 -19.59 -8.68 19.01
N TYR A 165 -20.51 -7.75 18.92
CA TYR A 165 -20.25 -6.36 19.26
C TYR A 165 -20.22 -6.16 20.78
N SER A 166 -19.19 -5.51 21.31
CA SER A 166 -19.07 -5.18 22.73
C SER A 166 -19.78 -3.87 23.05
N GLU A 167 -20.85 -3.89 23.84
CA GLU A 167 -21.62 -2.69 24.17
C GLU A 167 -20.83 -1.72 25.08
N GLY A 168 -19.95 -2.24 25.94
CA GLY A 168 -19.16 -1.44 26.88
C GLY A 168 -17.73 -1.15 26.44
N GLY A 169 -17.33 -1.57 25.24
CA GLY A 169 -15.96 -1.44 24.73
C GLY A 169 -15.87 -0.74 23.38
N ILE A 170 -14.64 -0.47 22.96
CA ILE A 170 -14.35 0.04 21.63
C ILE A 170 -14.41 -1.12 20.64
N ASN A 171 -15.18 -0.94 19.56
CA ASN A 171 -15.24 -1.91 18.47
C ASN A 171 -14.69 -1.31 17.19
N ARG A 172 -13.87 -2.06 16.44
CA ARG A 172 -13.27 -1.66 15.17
C ARG A 172 -13.32 -2.80 14.18
N ILE A 173 -13.58 -2.47 12.93
CA ILE A 173 -13.55 -3.43 11.84
C ILE A 173 -12.50 -3.01 10.80
N ILE A 174 -11.56 -3.89 10.53
CA ILE A 174 -10.51 -3.70 9.54
C ILE A 174 -10.91 -4.46 8.28
N VAL A 175 -11.06 -3.75 7.18
CA VAL A 175 -11.57 -4.29 5.90
C VAL A 175 -10.49 -4.22 4.84
N GLU A 176 -10.26 -5.34 4.15
CA GLU A 176 -9.29 -5.46 3.06
C GLU A 176 -9.87 -5.08 1.70
N LYS A 177 -8.99 -4.68 0.78
CA LYS A 177 -9.38 -4.51 -0.64
C LYS A 177 -9.74 -5.86 -1.29
N PRO A 178 -10.53 -5.86 -2.36
CA PRO A 178 -11.11 -4.75 -3.11
C PRO A 178 -12.42 -4.23 -2.50
N PHE A 179 -12.67 -2.94 -2.70
CA PHE A 179 -13.89 -2.26 -2.26
C PHE A 179 -14.79 -1.99 -3.47
N GLY A 180 -15.38 -3.05 -4.02
CA GLY A 180 -16.13 -3.03 -5.27
C GLY A 180 -15.27 -3.26 -6.53
N LYS A 181 -15.91 -3.25 -7.70
CA LYS A 181 -15.30 -3.38 -9.05
C LYS A 181 -15.45 -2.09 -9.86
N ASP A 182 -16.38 -1.23 -9.45
CA ASP A 182 -16.75 0.06 -10.04
C ASP A 182 -17.42 0.94 -8.98
N LEU A 183 -17.89 2.11 -9.40
CA LEU A 183 -18.52 3.09 -8.52
C LEU A 183 -19.80 2.54 -7.87
N GLU A 184 -20.65 1.87 -8.65
CA GLU A 184 -21.94 1.35 -8.21
C GLU A 184 -21.76 0.27 -7.14
N SER A 185 -20.99 -0.78 -7.45
CA SER A 185 -20.73 -1.89 -6.51
C SER A 185 -19.97 -1.45 -5.26
N SER A 186 -19.10 -0.44 -5.39
CA SER A 186 -18.43 0.16 -4.24
C SER A 186 -19.40 0.89 -3.33
N ARG A 187 -20.34 1.66 -3.89
CA ARG A 187 -21.37 2.36 -3.13
C ARG A 187 -22.34 1.40 -2.43
N GLU A 188 -22.75 0.34 -3.11
CA GLU A 188 -23.58 -0.70 -2.52
C GLU A 188 -22.89 -1.31 -1.28
N MET A 189 -21.64 -1.73 -1.43
CA MET A 189 -20.85 -2.27 -0.30
C MET A 189 -20.73 -1.26 0.84
N GLN A 190 -20.49 0.02 0.56
CA GLN A 190 -20.38 1.06 1.59
C GLN A 190 -21.71 1.30 2.30
N VAL A 191 -22.83 1.32 1.57
CA VAL A 191 -24.17 1.45 2.15
C VAL A 191 -24.46 0.29 3.10
N ASP A 192 -24.13 -0.95 2.68
CA ASP A 192 -24.37 -2.12 3.51
C ASP A 192 -23.50 -2.13 4.78
N LEU A 193 -22.21 -1.78 4.67
CA LEU A 193 -21.34 -1.66 5.84
C LEU A 193 -21.84 -0.58 6.81
N LYS A 194 -22.29 0.57 6.31
CA LYS A 194 -22.76 1.71 7.13
C LYS A 194 -24.13 1.49 7.79
N LYS A 195 -24.90 0.50 7.35
CA LYS A 195 -26.12 0.09 8.09
C LYS A 195 -25.79 -0.41 9.49
N GLU A 196 -24.65 -1.09 9.61
CA GLU A 196 -24.26 -1.80 10.83
C GLU A 196 -23.14 -1.08 11.59
N TRP A 197 -22.17 -0.48 10.89
CA TRP A 197 -20.96 0.10 11.45
C TRP A 197 -20.86 1.59 11.17
N LYS A 198 -20.41 2.37 12.15
CA LYS A 198 -20.11 3.78 11.96
C LYS A 198 -18.81 3.96 11.19
N GLU A 199 -18.64 5.07 10.45
CA GLU A 199 -17.44 5.32 9.67
C GLU A 199 -16.17 5.36 10.54
N GLU A 200 -16.25 5.89 11.77
CA GLU A 200 -15.16 5.91 12.74
C GLU A 200 -14.77 4.53 13.30
N GLU A 201 -15.60 3.51 13.10
CA GLU A 201 -15.31 2.12 13.45
C GLU A 201 -14.66 1.33 12.30
N ILE A 202 -14.73 1.87 11.06
CA ILE A 202 -14.31 1.16 9.83
C ILE A 202 -12.92 1.63 9.39
N PHE A 203 -11.98 0.68 9.29
CA PHE A 203 -10.60 0.88 8.86
C PHE A 203 -10.35 0.17 7.53
N ARG A 204 -10.47 0.88 6.40
CA ARG A 204 -10.26 0.31 5.05
C ARG A 204 -8.78 0.33 4.69
N ILE A 205 -8.17 -0.86 4.58
CA ILE A 205 -6.75 -1.00 4.28
C ILE A 205 -6.46 -0.79 2.79
N ASP A 206 -5.60 0.17 2.50
CA ASP A 206 -4.67 0.12 1.39
C ASP A 206 -3.25 -0.03 1.96
N HIS A 207 -2.63 -1.18 1.78
CA HIS A 207 -1.33 -1.45 2.42
C HIS A 207 -0.19 -0.55 1.92
N TYR A 208 -0.37 0.20 0.82
CA TYR A 208 0.59 1.21 0.39
C TYR A 208 0.62 2.41 1.34
N LEU A 209 -0.49 2.76 1.97
CA LEU A 209 -0.55 3.80 3.00
C LEU A 209 0.25 3.46 4.26
N GLY A 210 0.44 2.16 4.54
CA GLY A 210 1.29 1.68 5.62
C GLY A 210 2.80 1.65 5.33
N LYS A 211 3.22 1.89 4.07
CA LYS A 211 4.65 1.87 3.71
C LYS A 211 5.38 3.11 4.20
N GLU A 212 6.58 2.89 4.77
CA GLU A 212 7.42 3.95 5.33
C GLU A 212 7.63 5.13 4.38
N MET A 213 7.98 4.85 3.12
CA MET A 213 8.24 5.93 2.15
C MET A 213 6.97 6.65 1.69
N VAL A 214 5.80 6.03 1.77
CA VAL A 214 4.52 6.70 1.48
C VAL A 214 4.15 7.64 2.63
N LYS A 215 4.31 7.20 3.89
CA LYS A 215 4.18 8.08 5.06
C LYS A 215 5.19 9.24 5.01
N ASN A 216 6.43 8.96 4.58
CA ASN A 216 7.48 9.98 4.44
C ASN A 216 7.15 11.08 3.41
N LEU A 217 6.24 10.85 2.44
CA LEU A 217 5.81 11.90 1.50
C LEU A 217 5.23 13.12 2.23
N LEU A 218 4.51 12.91 3.32
CA LEU A 218 3.97 13.99 4.15
C LEU A 218 5.09 14.80 4.78
N VAL A 219 6.11 14.14 5.33
CA VAL A 219 7.28 14.79 5.93
C VAL A 219 8.08 15.55 4.87
N LEU A 220 8.35 14.90 3.73
CA LEU A 220 9.07 15.54 2.61
C LEU A 220 8.38 16.82 2.16
N ARG A 221 7.06 16.81 2.05
CA ARG A 221 6.28 17.95 1.57
C ARG A 221 6.06 19.04 2.61
N PHE A 222 5.70 18.67 3.83
CA PHE A 222 5.19 19.62 4.81
C PHE A 222 6.19 20.01 5.90
N ALA A 223 7.35 19.35 5.95
CA ALA A 223 8.42 19.68 6.88
C ALA A 223 9.67 20.27 6.18
N ASN A 224 9.67 20.42 4.85
CA ASN A 224 10.82 20.92 4.08
C ASN A 224 10.41 22.06 3.15
N VAL A 225 10.77 23.29 3.49
CA VAL A 225 10.44 24.50 2.71
C VAL A 225 10.87 24.40 1.24
N MET A 226 12.07 23.88 0.98
CA MET A 226 12.58 23.69 -0.38
C MET A 226 11.67 22.80 -1.25
N LEU A 227 11.21 21.68 -0.69
CA LEU A 227 10.37 20.74 -1.42
C LEU A 227 8.95 21.30 -1.59
N ASP A 228 8.35 21.85 -0.53
CA ASP A 228 7.01 22.44 -0.63
C ASP A 228 6.96 23.58 -1.66
N ALA A 229 7.96 24.46 -1.66
CA ALA A 229 8.09 25.53 -2.63
C ALA A 229 8.26 25.04 -4.08
N SER A 230 8.84 23.83 -4.28
CA SER A 230 9.09 23.28 -5.61
C SER A 230 7.94 22.42 -6.16
N PHE A 231 7.00 21.98 -5.32
CA PHE A 231 5.89 21.09 -5.69
C PHE A 231 4.71 21.87 -6.29
N ASN A 232 4.89 22.39 -7.49
CA ASN A 232 3.85 23.14 -8.21
C ASN A 232 4.09 23.18 -9.72
N LYS A 233 3.08 23.65 -10.45
CA LYS A 233 3.09 23.78 -11.92
C LYS A 233 4.18 24.70 -12.49
N ASN A 234 4.76 25.60 -11.70
CA ASN A 234 5.77 26.53 -12.20
C ASN A 234 7.13 25.84 -12.36
N LEU A 235 7.42 24.84 -11.53
CA LEU A 235 8.71 24.14 -11.49
C LEU A 235 8.64 22.70 -12.00
N ILE A 236 7.52 21.99 -11.81
CA ILE A 236 7.38 20.59 -12.23
C ILE A 236 6.91 20.51 -13.68
N SER A 237 7.59 19.66 -14.45
CA SER A 237 7.25 19.30 -15.82
C SER A 237 6.25 18.16 -15.89
N ASN A 238 6.52 17.08 -15.16
CA ASN A 238 5.65 15.91 -15.05
C ASN A 238 5.97 15.09 -13.79
N VAL A 239 5.04 14.22 -13.42
CA VAL A 239 5.22 13.26 -12.34
C VAL A 239 4.90 11.87 -12.86
N GLN A 240 5.74 10.88 -12.54
CA GLN A 240 5.47 9.48 -12.83
C GLN A 240 5.41 8.68 -11.54
N ILE A 241 4.37 7.86 -11.40
CA ILE A 241 4.24 6.87 -10.33
C ILE A 241 4.22 5.51 -11.00
N THR A 242 5.24 4.70 -10.75
CA THR A 242 5.47 3.43 -11.45
C THR A 242 5.43 2.28 -10.47
N PHE A 243 4.67 1.24 -10.83
CA PHE A 243 4.62 -0.04 -10.14
C PHE A 243 5.02 -1.14 -11.14
N LYS A 244 6.00 -1.96 -10.78
CA LYS A 244 6.47 -3.07 -11.61
C LYS A 244 6.60 -4.34 -10.78
N GLU A 245 6.13 -5.45 -11.31
CA GLU A 245 6.36 -6.80 -10.81
C GLU A 245 7.11 -7.62 -11.86
N PRO A 246 8.21 -8.34 -11.50
CA PRO A 246 8.98 -9.14 -12.44
C PRO A 246 8.39 -10.54 -12.69
N PHE A 247 7.27 -10.85 -12.05
CA PHE A 247 6.53 -12.11 -12.19
C PHE A 247 5.16 -11.86 -12.80
N GLY A 248 4.61 -12.91 -13.41
CA GLY A 248 3.28 -12.92 -14.01
C GLY A 248 2.17 -13.20 -13.00
N THR A 249 1.15 -13.93 -13.43
CA THR A 249 0.02 -14.35 -12.56
C THR A 249 0.28 -15.64 -11.81
N GLU A 250 1.22 -16.45 -12.28
CA GLU A 250 1.72 -17.68 -11.63
C GLU A 250 0.62 -18.61 -11.08
N GLY A 251 -0.34 -18.98 -11.96
CA GLY A 251 -1.47 -19.85 -11.63
C GLY A 251 -2.65 -19.15 -10.94
N ARG A 252 -2.60 -17.82 -10.79
CA ARG A 252 -3.71 -16.99 -10.31
C ARG A 252 -4.34 -16.13 -11.40
N GLY A 253 -4.11 -16.51 -12.65
CA GLY A 253 -4.57 -15.77 -13.83
C GLY A 253 -6.08 -15.60 -13.86
N GLY A 254 -6.86 -16.64 -13.54
CA GLY A 254 -8.32 -16.58 -13.52
C GLY A 254 -8.86 -15.55 -12.52
N TYR A 255 -8.30 -15.48 -11.31
CA TYR A 255 -8.66 -14.43 -10.35
C TYR A 255 -8.27 -13.04 -10.86
N PHE A 256 -7.05 -12.90 -11.42
CA PHE A 256 -6.58 -11.62 -11.93
C PHE A 256 -7.39 -11.15 -13.14
N ASP A 257 -7.89 -12.07 -13.96
CA ASP A 257 -8.70 -11.79 -15.16
C ASP A 257 -10.00 -11.03 -14.86
N GLU A 258 -10.56 -11.27 -13.68
CA GLU A 258 -11.77 -10.56 -13.23
C GLU A 258 -11.54 -9.08 -12.91
N PHE A 259 -10.30 -8.69 -12.60
CA PHE A 259 -9.99 -7.35 -12.11
C PHE A 259 -9.10 -6.55 -13.08
N GLY A 260 -8.06 -7.17 -13.62
CA GLY A 260 -7.03 -6.52 -14.41
C GLY A 260 -6.16 -5.56 -13.60
N ILE A 261 -5.07 -5.08 -14.21
CA ILE A 261 -4.05 -4.27 -13.51
C ILE A 261 -4.57 -2.92 -13.02
N ILE A 262 -5.59 -2.34 -13.67
CA ILE A 262 -6.15 -1.04 -13.28
C ILE A 262 -6.86 -1.16 -11.93
N ARG A 263 -7.77 -2.14 -11.77
CA ARG A 263 -8.49 -2.39 -10.51
C ARG A 263 -7.57 -2.95 -9.43
N ASP A 264 -6.57 -3.77 -9.81
CA ASP A 264 -5.67 -4.39 -8.83
C ASP A 264 -4.69 -3.38 -8.21
N VAL A 265 -4.20 -2.39 -8.98
CA VAL A 265 -3.09 -1.53 -8.57
C VAL A 265 -3.34 -0.03 -8.76
N MET A 266 -3.91 0.40 -9.91
CA MET A 266 -3.93 1.83 -10.24
C MET A 266 -4.98 2.62 -9.49
N GLN A 267 -6.22 2.13 -9.46
CA GLN A 267 -7.37 2.77 -8.84
C GLN A 267 -7.22 2.90 -7.31
N ASN A 268 -6.42 2.04 -6.71
CA ASN A 268 -6.12 2.02 -5.28
C ASN A 268 -4.70 2.55 -5.00
N HIS A 269 -3.72 1.69 -4.95
CA HIS A 269 -2.35 2.01 -4.50
C HIS A 269 -1.74 3.23 -5.17
N LEU A 270 -1.76 3.31 -6.52
CA LEU A 270 -1.12 4.43 -7.22
C LEU A 270 -1.89 5.72 -7.06
N LEU A 271 -3.23 5.66 -7.04
CA LEU A 271 -4.05 6.83 -6.83
C LEU A 271 -3.91 7.37 -5.40
N GLN A 272 -3.79 6.49 -4.38
CA GLN A 272 -3.51 6.89 -3.00
C GLN A 272 -2.14 7.57 -2.87
N VAL A 273 -1.10 6.99 -3.49
CA VAL A 273 0.22 7.62 -3.53
C VAL A 273 0.16 8.99 -4.22
N LEU A 274 -0.58 9.10 -5.35
CA LEU A 274 -0.80 10.37 -6.04
C LEU A 274 -1.50 11.39 -5.12
N SER A 275 -2.54 10.98 -4.42
CA SER A 275 -3.31 11.83 -3.51
C SER A 275 -2.43 12.44 -2.41
N ILE A 276 -1.61 11.61 -1.74
CA ILE A 276 -0.69 12.07 -0.70
C ILE A 276 0.38 12.99 -1.29
N LEU A 277 0.97 12.61 -2.43
CA LEU A 277 2.00 13.40 -3.08
C LEU A 277 1.52 14.81 -3.46
N THR A 278 0.27 14.92 -3.89
CA THR A 278 -0.26 16.15 -4.49
C THR A 278 -1.24 16.93 -3.60
N MET A 279 -1.65 16.34 -2.47
CA MET A 279 -2.63 16.95 -1.57
C MET A 279 -2.21 18.34 -1.08
N GLU A 280 -3.20 19.22 -0.90
CA GLU A 280 -3.07 20.52 -0.25
C GLU A 280 -3.96 20.56 0.99
N ARG A 281 -3.52 21.29 2.02
CA ARG A 281 -4.33 21.48 3.24
C ARG A 281 -5.37 22.57 2.97
N PRO A 282 -6.62 22.36 3.29
CA PRO A 282 -7.42 21.15 3.55
C PRO A 282 -8.08 20.56 2.28
N VAL A 283 -7.55 20.81 1.09
CA VAL A 283 -8.20 20.52 -0.20
C VAL A 283 -8.00 19.05 -0.58
N LYS A 284 -9.09 18.37 -0.86
CA LYS A 284 -9.07 17.00 -1.40
C LYS A 284 -8.77 17.04 -2.91
N VAL A 285 -7.54 16.77 -3.25
CA VAL A 285 -7.02 16.88 -4.61
C VAL A 285 -7.75 15.98 -5.63
N LEU A 286 -8.22 14.82 -5.20
CA LEU A 286 -8.92 13.88 -6.08
C LEU A 286 -10.15 14.50 -6.77
N ARG A 287 -10.83 15.46 -6.13
CA ARG A 287 -11.99 16.16 -6.72
C ARG A 287 -11.65 17.01 -7.95
N TYR A 288 -10.39 17.32 -8.14
CA TYR A 288 -9.89 18.08 -9.30
C TYR A 288 -9.41 17.18 -10.44
N ILE A 289 -9.45 15.85 -10.27
CA ILE A 289 -9.09 14.90 -11.32
C ILE A 289 -10.35 14.58 -12.13
N PRO A 290 -10.38 14.89 -13.44
CA PRO A 290 -11.50 14.51 -14.31
C PRO A 290 -11.52 12.99 -14.54
N GLU A 291 -12.64 12.49 -15.03
CA GLU A 291 -12.78 11.11 -15.51
C GLU A 291 -11.74 10.80 -16.60
N ILE A 292 -11.16 9.60 -16.54
CA ILE A 292 -10.11 9.18 -17.47
C ILE A 292 -10.74 8.83 -18.83
N LYS A 293 -10.15 9.35 -19.91
CA LYS A 293 -10.53 9.00 -21.26
C LYS A 293 -9.63 7.91 -21.83
N PHE A 294 -10.16 7.11 -22.76
CA PHE A 294 -9.39 6.01 -23.38
C PHE A 294 -8.15 6.50 -24.12
N GLU A 295 -8.20 7.68 -24.74
CA GLU A 295 -7.06 8.31 -25.43
C GLU A 295 -5.86 8.62 -24.52
N ASP A 296 -6.08 8.66 -23.20
CA ASP A 296 -5.07 8.91 -22.17
C ASP A 296 -4.63 7.63 -21.47
N VAL A 297 -4.95 6.45 -22.07
CA VAL A 297 -4.62 5.13 -21.52
C VAL A 297 -3.94 4.27 -22.57
N LEU A 298 -2.84 3.62 -22.19
CA LEU A 298 -2.17 2.56 -22.94
C LEU A 298 -2.33 1.25 -22.19
N LEU A 299 -2.89 0.23 -22.85
CA LEU A 299 -3.07 -1.11 -22.29
C LEU A 299 -2.06 -2.09 -22.87
N GLY A 300 -1.57 -3.01 -22.04
CA GLY A 300 -0.65 -4.05 -22.46
C GLY A 300 -0.97 -5.41 -21.86
N GLN A 301 -0.58 -6.48 -22.56
CA GLN A 301 -0.68 -7.86 -22.06
C GLN A 301 0.64 -8.60 -22.38
N TYR A 302 1.22 -9.28 -21.37
CA TYR A 302 2.50 -9.95 -21.58
C TYR A 302 2.35 -11.26 -22.36
N THR A 303 3.33 -11.50 -23.23
CA THR A 303 3.49 -12.73 -24.01
C THR A 303 4.69 -13.52 -23.52
N ALA A 304 4.76 -14.79 -23.92
CA ALA A 304 5.88 -15.66 -23.58
C ALA A 304 7.23 -15.06 -24.03
N SER A 305 8.29 -15.35 -23.27
CA SER A 305 9.67 -14.96 -23.61
C SER A 305 10.67 -15.94 -23.00
N GLY A 306 11.45 -16.63 -23.83
CA GLY A 306 12.29 -17.73 -23.40
C GLY A 306 11.46 -18.82 -22.72
N ASP A 307 11.87 -19.24 -21.53
CA ASP A 307 11.19 -20.26 -20.72
C ASP A 307 10.01 -19.71 -19.89
N LYS A 308 9.71 -18.42 -20.01
CA LYS A 308 8.63 -17.77 -19.25
C LYS A 308 7.33 -17.78 -20.05
N PRO A 309 6.23 -18.32 -19.48
CA PRO A 309 4.93 -18.37 -20.16
C PRO A 309 4.32 -16.97 -20.31
N GLY A 310 3.50 -16.79 -21.35
CA GLY A 310 2.66 -15.62 -21.52
C GLY A 310 1.41 -15.67 -20.63
N TYR A 311 0.67 -14.57 -20.61
CA TYR A 311 -0.57 -14.47 -19.82
C TYR A 311 -1.62 -15.51 -20.23
N LEU A 312 -1.78 -15.71 -21.53
CA LEU A 312 -2.76 -16.65 -22.10
C LEU A 312 -2.32 -18.13 -22.00
N ASP A 313 -1.08 -18.38 -21.58
CA ASP A 313 -0.57 -19.73 -21.33
C ASP A 313 -0.91 -20.25 -19.91
N ASP A 314 -1.41 -19.38 -19.03
CA ASP A 314 -1.92 -19.76 -17.70
C ASP A 314 -3.28 -20.48 -17.87
N GLU A 315 -3.35 -21.76 -17.48
CA GLU A 315 -4.54 -22.61 -17.65
C GLU A 315 -5.80 -22.05 -16.96
N THR A 316 -5.63 -21.19 -15.96
CA THR A 316 -6.73 -20.56 -15.22
C THR A 316 -7.32 -19.35 -15.94
N VAL A 317 -6.61 -18.80 -16.94
CA VAL A 317 -7.05 -17.65 -17.74
C VAL A 317 -8.06 -18.08 -18.82
N PRO A 318 -9.18 -17.37 -18.97
CA PRO A 318 -10.12 -17.65 -20.06
C PRO A 318 -9.46 -17.53 -21.44
N LYS A 319 -9.75 -18.49 -22.33
CA LYS A 319 -9.20 -18.49 -23.69
C LYS A 319 -9.55 -17.20 -24.42
N GLY A 320 -8.53 -16.54 -24.98
CA GLY A 320 -8.70 -15.29 -25.71
C GLY A 320 -8.97 -14.06 -24.83
N SER A 321 -8.65 -14.13 -23.54
CA SER A 321 -8.75 -12.98 -22.64
C SER A 321 -7.95 -11.79 -23.17
N ILE A 322 -8.55 -10.62 -23.07
CA ILE A 322 -7.93 -9.32 -23.35
C ILE A 322 -7.64 -8.52 -22.07
N CYS A 323 -7.68 -9.17 -20.92
CA CYS A 323 -7.42 -8.54 -19.63
C CYS A 323 -6.04 -7.85 -19.65
N PRO A 324 -5.96 -6.55 -19.34
CA PRO A 324 -4.68 -5.86 -19.33
C PRO A 324 -3.85 -6.25 -18.13
N THR A 325 -2.63 -6.74 -18.38
CA THR A 325 -1.61 -7.03 -17.35
C THR A 325 -0.63 -5.88 -17.16
N PHE A 326 -0.72 -4.89 -18.04
CA PHE A 326 -0.02 -3.61 -17.99
C PHE A 326 -0.98 -2.48 -18.36
N ALA A 327 -0.88 -1.37 -17.66
CA ALA A 327 -1.52 -0.13 -18.08
C ALA A 327 -0.62 1.07 -17.77
N SER A 328 -0.70 2.09 -18.62
CA SER A 328 -0.21 3.43 -18.34
C SER A 328 -1.33 4.43 -18.58
N CYS A 329 -1.61 5.31 -17.64
CA CYS A 329 -2.57 6.38 -17.84
C CYS A 329 -1.98 7.74 -17.47
N VAL A 330 -2.45 8.79 -18.14
CA VAL A 330 -2.08 10.18 -17.87
C VAL A 330 -3.28 10.89 -17.26
N LEU A 331 -3.07 11.42 -16.06
CA LEU A 331 -4.06 12.19 -15.31
C LEU A 331 -3.67 13.67 -15.26
N HIS A 332 -4.65 14.53 -15.11
CA HIS A 332 -4.46 15.96 -14.85
C HIS A 332 -5.22 16.36 -13.58
N ILE A 333 -4.63 17.26 -12.81
CA ILE A 333 -5.25 17.81 -11.60
C ILE A 333 -5.55 19.27 -11.86
N ASN A 334 -6.82 19.60 -12.07
CA ASN A 334 -7.29 20.93 -12.45
C ASN A 334 -7.39 21.86 -11.22
N SER A 335 -6.30 21.94 -10.45
CA SER A 335 -6.18 22.83 -9.30
C SER A 335 -5.16 23.95 -9.57
N PRO A 336 -5.21 25.08 -8.85
CA PRO A 336 -4.28 26.19 -9.07
C PRO A 336 -2.80 25.78 -8.96
N ARG A 337 -2.47 24.81 -8.11
CA ARG A 337 -1.09 24.31 -7.93
C ARG A 337 -0.63 23.41 -9.07
N TRP A 338 -1.52 22.59 -9.64
CA TRP A 338 -1.15 21.48 -10.51
C TRP A 338 -1.63 21.59 -11.96
N GLU A 339 -2.43 22.62 -12.29
CA GLU A 339 -2.97 22.81 -13.63
C GLU A 339 -1.89 22.73 -14.71
N GLY A 340 -2.11 21.87 -15.71
CA GLY A 340 -1.17 21.64 -16.82
C GLY A 340 0.01 20.71 -16.50
N VAL A 341 0.13 20.17 -15.28
CA VAL A 341 1.12 19.15 -14.96
C VAL A 341 0.52 17.76 -15.23
N PRO A 342 1.09 16.96 -16.14
CA PRO A 342 0.67 15.58 -16.36
C PRO A 342 1.20 14.65 -15.25
N PHE A 343 0.33 13.77 -14.78
CA PHE A 343 0.62 12.70 -13.83
C PHE A 343 0.49 11.36 -14.53
N ILE A 344 1.60 10.65 -14.68
CA ILE A 344 1.69 9.39 -15.42
C ILE A 344 1.69 8.24 -14.41
N LEU A 345 0.60 7.48 -14.34
CA LEU A 345 0.54 6.24 -13.57
C LEU A 345 0.91 5.06 -14.46
N LYS A 346 1.79 4.18 -13.99
CA LYS A 346 2.19 2.96 -14.72
C LYS A 346 2.16 1.77 -13.78
N ALA A 347 1.49 0.70 -14.19
CA ALA A 347 1.48 -0.55 -13.45
C ALA A 347 1.58 -1.74 -14.41
N GLY A 348 2.34 -2.77 -14.05
CA GLY A 348 2.42 -3.97 -14.86
C GLY A 348 3.08 -5.16 -14.18
N LYS A 349 2.69 -6.34 -14.65
CA LYS A 349 3.25 -7.65 -14.30
C LYS A 349 4.23 -8.14 -15.36
N ALA A 350 5.02 -9.16 -15.03
CA ALA A 350 6.01 -9.75 -15.92
C ALA A 350 6.97 -8.72 -16.56
N LEU A 351 7.34 -7.69 -15.81
CA LEU A 351 8.26 -6.64 -16.24
C LEU A 351 9.72 -6.97 -15.87
N ASN A 352 10.64 -6.11 -16.30
CA ASN A 352 12.09 -6.33 -16.17
C ASN A 352 12.65 -6.24 -14.74
N GLU A 353 11.89 -5.71 -13.78
CA GLU A 353 12.35 -5.48 -12.39
C GLU A 353 11.17 -5.34 -11.42
N GLN A 354 11.42 -5.58 -10.14
CA GLN A 354 10.48 -5.18 -9.08
C GLN A 354 10.77 -3.73 -8.69
N LYS A 355 9.74 -2.87 -8.79
CA LYS A 355 9.92 -1.47 -8.43
C LYS A 355 8.60 -0.75 -8.18
N THR A 356 8.55 0.02 -7.09
CA THR A 356 7.58 1.09 -6.93
C THR A 356 8.34 2.39 -6.69
N GLU A 357 8.15 3.37 -7.56
CA GLU A 357 8.93 4.59 -7.60
C GLU A 357 8.08 5.78 -8.05
N ILE A 358 8.27 6.91 -7.39
CA ILE A 358 7.74 8.21 -7.77
C ILE A 358 8.91 8.99 -8.39
N ARG A 359 8.73 9.50 -9.61
CA ARG A 359 9.71 10.32 -10.32
C ARG A 359 9.10 11.65 -10.69
N ILE A 360 9.66 12.71 -10.17
CA ILE A 360 9.24 14.08 -10.42
C ILE A 360 10.29 14.74 -11.29
N GLN A 361 9.93 15.09 -12.53
CA GLN A 361 10.81 15.85 -13.41
C GLN A 361 10.51 17.33 -13.29
N TYR A 362 11.55 18.11 -13.06
CA TYR A 362 11.48 19.56 -13.09
C TYR A 362 11.53 20.08 -14.54
N LYS A 363 11.10 21.32 -14.74
CA LYS A 363 11.20 21.99 -16.04
C LYS A 363 12.65 22.21 -16.44
N ASP A 364 12.88 22.39 -17.73
CA ASP A 364 14.19 22.70 -18.26
C ASP A 364 14.68 24.08 -17.79
N VAL A 365 15.98 24.21 -17.55
CA VAL A 365 16.61 25.51 -17.36
C VAL A 365 16.67 26.22 -18.70
N THR A 366 15.90 27.30 -18.85
CA THR A 366 15.89 28.11 -20.06
C THR A 366 16.95 29.20 -19.97
N GLN A 367 17.57 29.56 -21.12
CA GLN A 367 18.56 30.63 -21.23
C GLN A 367 19.83 30.45 -20.38
N GLY A 368 20.16 29.19 -20.03
CA GLY A 368 21.37 28.86 -19.29
C GLY A 368 22.65 29.00 -20.12
N ILE A 369 23.77 29.30 -19.46
CA ILE A 369 25.11 29.32 -20.07
C ILE A 369 25.64 27.93 -20.40
N PHE A 370 25.06 26.88 -19.82
CA PHE A 370 25.42 25.49 -20.06
C PHE A 370 24.45 24.85 -21.05
N LYS A 371 24.97 24.21 -22.09
CA LYS A 371 24.16 23.60 -23.17
C LYS A 371 23.91 22.11 -22.93
N GLU A 372 24.85 21.43 -22.29
CA GLU A 372 24.78 19.97 -22.00
C GLU A 372 24.34 19.75 -20.57
N ILE A 373 23.04 19.94 -20.31
CA ILE A 373 22.44 19.71 -18.98
C ILE A 373 21.27 18.76 -19.11
N THR A 374 21.05 17.96 -18.07
CA THR A 374 19.88 17.07 -17.94
C THR A 374 18.83 17.70 -17.05
N ARG A 375 17.56 17.35 -17.27
CA ARG A 375 16.48 17.75 -16.35
C ARG A 375 16.80 17.27 -14.94
N ASN A 376 16.53 18.14 -13.97
CA ASN A 376 16.59 17.72 -12.57
C ASN A 376 15.40 16.80 -12.26
N GLU A 377 15.66 15.79 -11.46
CA GLU A 377 14.64 14.81 -11.04
C GLU A 377 14.72 14.55 -9.54
N LEU A 378 13.60 14.65 -8.85
CA LEU A 378 13.47 14.08 -7.53
C LEU A 378 12.86 12.68 -7.67
N VAL A 379 13.52 11.67 -7.15
CA VAL A 379 13.08 10.27 -7.21
C VAL A 379 12.88 9.75 -5.80
N ILE A 380 11.69 9.18 -5.55
CA ILE A 380 11.33 8.57 -4.28
C ILE A 380 11.03 7.11 -4.57
N ARG A 381 11.93 6.24 -4.14
CA ARG A 381 11.77 4.79 -4.27
C ARG A 381 11.04 4.25 -3.06
N VAL A 382 9.84 3.72 -3.29
CA VAL A 382 8.99 3.15 -2.24
C VAL A 382 9.42 1.73 -1.89
N GLN A 383 9.77 0.92 -2.92
CA GLN A 383 10.27 -0.45 -2.75
C GLN A 383 10.88 -0.99 -4.07
N PRO A 384 11.78 -2.00 -4.00
CA PRO A 384 12.61 -2.33 -2.84
C PRO A 384 13.71 -1.28 -2.63
N GLY A 385 14.33 -1.27 -1.46
CA GLY A 385 15.47 -0.40 -1.16
C GLY A 385 15.05 1.06 -1.12
N GLU A 386 14.30 1.40 -0.07
CA GLU A 386 13.73 2.72 0.21
C GLU A 386 14.78 3.82 0.10
N ALA A 387 14.52 4.83 -0.74
CA ALA A 387 15.46 5.92 -0.98
C ALA A 387 14.76 7.18 -1.48
N VAL A 388 15.35 8.32 -1.18
CA VAL A 388 15.04 9.62 -1.79
C VAL A 388 16.32 10.15 -2.41
N TYR A 389 16.32 10.50 -3.68
CA TYR A 389 17.48 11.11 -4.30
C TYR A 389 17.11 12.18 -5.31
N LEU A 390 17.94 13.24 -5.32
CA LEU A 390 17.82 14.34 -6.26
C LEU A 390 18.91 14.20 -7.32
N LYS A 391 18.52 14.04 -8.58
CA LYS A 391 19.43 14.13 -9.73
C LYS A 391 19.60 15.58 -10.14
N MET A 392 20.82 16.01 -10.24
CA MET A 392 21.18 17.39 -10.57
C MET A 392 22.45 17.44 -11.41
N ASN A 393 22.70 18.58 -12.04
CA ASN A 393 23.91 18.82 -12.79
C ASN A 393 24.99 19.39 -11.86
N SER A 394 26.17 18.78 -11.88
CA SER A 394 27.34 19.26 -11.15
C SER A 394 28.50 19.49 -12.11
N LYS A 395 29.46 20.35 -11.73
CA LYS A 395 30.70 20.48 -12.47
C LYS A 395 31.57 19.25 -12.27
N ALA A 396 32.01 18.62 -13.36
CA ALA A 396 33.01 17.57 -13.29
C ALA A 396 34.32 18.11 -12.68
N PRO A 397 35.00 17.38 -11.80
CA PRO A 397 36.32 17.77 -11.31
C PRO A 397 37.31 18.01 -12.46
N GLY A 398 38.19 19.01 -12.31
CA GLY A 398 39.18 19.40 -13.32
C GLY A 398 39.07 20.86 -13.75
N LEU A 399 39.88 21.25 -14.73
CA LEU A 399 40.00 22.65 -15.19
C LEU A 399 38.87 23.07 -16.11
N ALA A 400 38.26 22.14 -16.83
CA ALA A 400 37.16 22.44 -17.76
C ALA A 400 35.82 22.64 -17.03
N MET A 401 34.98 23.54 -17.53
CA MET A 401 33.60 23.79 -17.06
C MET A 401 32.62 22.79 -17.69
N ARG A 402 32.89 21.48 -17.50
CA ARG A 402 32.02 20.40 -18.00
C ARG A 402 31.00 20.01 -16.93
N THR A 403 29.73 19.90 -17.32
CA THR A 403 28.65 19.41 -16.45
C THR A 403 28.50 17.90 -16.54
N VAL A 404 28.15 17.28 -15.44
CA VAL A 404 27.80 15.85 -15.34
C VAL A 404 26.57 15.70 -14.44
N PRO A 405 25.66 14.75 -14.74
CA PRO A 405 24.60 14.43 -13.81
C PRO A 405 25.17 13.71 -12.58
N THR A 406 24.72 14.14 -11.40
CA THR A 406 25.10 13.58 -10.10
C THR A 406 23.85 13.42 -9.22
N GLU A 407 23.99 12.70 -8.10
CA GLU A 407 22.91 12.48 -7.16
C GLU A 407 23.25 13.01 -5.76
N MET A 408 22.25 13.61 -5.12
CA MET A 408 22.19 13.74 -3.67
C MET A 408 21.28 12.63 -3.15
N ASP A 409 21.84 11.69 -2.41
CA ASP A 409 21.19 10.43 -2.04
C ASP A 409 20.93 10.31 -0.54
N LEU A 410 19.67 9.93 -0.21
CA LEU A 410 19.26 9.46 1.09
C LEU A 410 18.70 8.03 0.96
N THR A 411 19.58 7.04 1.03
CA THR A 411 19.17 5.64 1.10
C THR A 411 18.89 5.26 2.56
N TYR A 412 17.66 4.83 2.86
CA TYR A 412 17.20 4.54 4.23
C TYR A 412 18.03 3.43 4.88
N LYS A 413 18.26 2.33 4.18
CA LYS A 413 19.09 1.21 4.68
C LYS A 413 20.50 1.64 5.08
N ARG A 414 21.09 2.64 4.39
CA ARG A 414 22.42 3.17 4.74
C ARG A 414 22.34 4.17 5.89
N ARG A 415 21.35 5.05 5.88
CA ARG A 415 21.21 6.12 6.89
C ARG A 415 20.67 5.61 8.21
N PHE A 416 19.79 4.61 8.17
CA PHE A 416 19.10 4.04 9.31
C PHE A 416 19.36 2.54 9.43
N SER A 417 20.64 2.14 9.31
CA SER A 417 21.09 0.73 9.30
C SER A 417 20.66 -0.05 10.54
N ASP A 418 20.57 0.64 11.68
CA ASP A 418 20.28 0.05 12.99
C ASP A 418 18.77 -0.02 13.29
N LEU A 419 17.93 0.53 12.40
CA LEU A 419 16.49 0.54 12.56
C LEU A 419 15.84 -0.49 11.64
N LYS A 420 14.93 -1.28 12.21
CA LYS A 420 14.04 -2.14 11.42
C LYS A 420 12.85 -1.31 10.95
N ILE A 421 12.69 -1.18 9.65
CA ILE A 421 11.48 -0.59 9.05
C ILE A 421 10.32 -1.56 9.26
N PRO A 422 9.21 -1.15 9.92
CA PRO A 422 8.05 -2.00 10.10
C PRO A 422 7.42 -2.40 8.76
N GLU A 423 6.85 -3.60 8.70
CA GLU A 423 6.01 -4.00 7.57
C GLU A 423 4.73 -3.14 7.53
N ALA A 424 4.21 -2.90 6.33
CA ALA A 424 3.03 -2.04 6.15
C ALA A 424 1.81 -2.52 6.98
N TYR A 425 1.62 -3.83 7.11
CA TYR A 425 0.55 -4.40 7.92
C TYR A 425 0.78 -4.23 9.43
N GLU A 426 2.03 -4.29 9.91
CA GLU A 426 2.35 -3.96 11.31
C GLU A 426 1.92 -2.52 11.61
N ALA A 427 2.30 -1.58 10.73
CA ALA A 427 1.96 -0.17 10.91
C ALA A 427 0.44 0.09 10.91
N LEU A 428 -0.30 -0.48 9.94
CA LEU A 428 -1.74 -0.25 9.83
C LEU A 428 -2.56 -0.92 10.95
N ILE A 429 -2.18 -2.12 11.38
CA ILE A 429 -2.83 -2.74 12.53
C ILE A 429 -2.60 -1.91 13.79
N LEU A 430 -1.39 -1.39 14.00
CA LEU A 430 -1.09 -0.51 15.12
C LEU A 430 -1.88 0.81 15.03
N ASP A 431 -1.95 1.44 13.85
CA ASP A 431 -2.76 2.64 13.63
C ASP A 431 -4.25 2.36 13.94
N ALA A 432 -4.78 1.19 13.51
CA ALA A 432 -6.15 0.79 13.86
C ALA A 432 -6.34 0.57 15.36
N LEU A 433 -5.35 -0.01 16.07
CA LEU A 433 -5.39 -0.15 17.53
C LEU A 433 -5.30 1.20 18.27
N ASN A 434 -4.69 2.20 17.65
CA ASN A 434 -4.62 3.56 18.18
C ASN A 434 -5.83 4.43 17.80
N GLY A 435 -6.71 3.97 16.91
CA GLY A 435 -7.83 4.75 16.37
C GLY A 435 -7.40 5.83 15.40
N ASP A 436 -6.21 5.72 14.83
CA ASP A 436 -5.68 6.66 13.84
C ASP A 436 -6.12 6.28 12.44
N HIS A 437 -7.01 7.08 11.85
CA HIS A 437 -7.51 6.91 10.48
C HIS A 437 -6.63 7.53 9.40
N SER A 438 -5.53 8.18 9.76
CA SER A 438 -4.71 8.97 8.81
C SER A 438 -4.16 8.16 7.65
N ASN A 439 -3.97 6.85 7.84
CA ASN A 439 -3.41 5.92 6.87
C ASN A 439 -4.44 4.92 6.33
N PHE A 440 -5.74 5.25 6.41
CA PHE A 440 -6.82 4.41 5.90
C PHE A 440 -7.65 5.15 4.85
N VAL A 441 -8.24 4.37 3.94
CA VAL A 441 -9.06 4.92 2.87
C VAL A 441 -10.43 5.34 3.44
N ARG A 442 -10.78 6.61 3.27
CA ARG A 442 -12.08 7.15 3.66
C ARG A 442 -13.14 6.79 2.60
N ASP A 443 -14.39 6.75 3.03
CA ASP A 443 -15.54 6.51 2.13
C ASP A 443 -15.63 7.52 0.99
N ASP A 444 -15.45 8.81 1.31
CA ASP A 444 -15.53 9.89 0.32
C ASP A 444 -14.35 9.92 -0.66
N GLU A 445 -13.17 9.46 -0.25
CA GLU A 445 -12.02 9.25 -1.14
C GLU A 445 -12.25 8.08 -2.07
N LEU A 446 -12.78 6.98 -1.54
CA LEU A 446 -13.10 5.79 -2.29
C LEU A 446 -14.15 6.06 -3.38
N ASP A 447 -15.21 6.82 -3.06
CA ASP A 447 -16.23 7.24 -4.02
C ASP A 447 -15.63 8.03 -5.19
N ILE A 448 -14.78 9.02 -4.89
CA ILE A 448 -14.11 9.82 -5.92
C ILE A 448 -13.10 8.99 -6.72
N ALA A 449 -12.35 8.10 -6.07
CA ALA A 449 -11.39 7.23 -6.74
C ALA A 449 -12.09 6.35 -7.80
N TRP A 450 -13.23 5.77 -7.46
CA TRP A 450 -14.04 5.01 -8.42
C TRP A 450 -14.66 5.89 -9.50
N LYS A 451 -15.15 7.08 -9.15
CA LYS A 451 -15.68 8.03 -10.15
C LYS A 451 -14.65 8.37 -11.22
N ILE A 452 -13.38 8.51 -10.88
CA ILE A 452 -12.30 8.77 -11.83
C ILE A 452 -12.08 7.59 -12.79
N PHE A 453 -12.09 6.36 -12.28
CA PHE A 453 -11.70 5.17 -13.06
C PHE A 453 -12.88 4.39 -13.66
N THR A 454 -14.09 4.46 -13.12
CA THR A 454 -15.24 3.67 -13.61
C THR A 454 -15.52 3.87 -15.10
N PRO A 455 -15.50 5.09 -15.67
CA PRO A 455 -15.80 5.28 -17.08
C PRO A 455 -14.84 4.54 -18.02
N ILE A 456 -13.53 4.57 -17.71
CA ILE A 456 -12.54 3.86 -18.52
C ILE A 456 -12.63 2.34 -18.34
N LEU A 457 -12.97 1.87 -17.15
CA LEU A 457 -13.15 0.44 -16.87
C LEU A 457 -14.37 -0.11 -17.62
N HIS A 458 -15.50 0.58 -17.60
CA HIS A 458 -16.69 0.20 -18.38
C HIS A 458 -16.41 0.25 -19.88
N TYR A 459 -15.68 1.26 -20.37
CA TYR A 459 -15.26 1.31 -21.77
C TYR A 459 -14.43 0.08 -22.16
N ILE A 460 -13.47 -0.33 -21.32
CA ILE A 460 -12.62 -1.52 -21.56
C ILE A 460 -13.50 -2.79 -21.57
N ASP A 461 -14.38 -2.93 -20.60
CA ASP A 461 -15.23 -4.11 -20.46
C ASP A 461 -16.23 -4.24 -21.62
N GLU A 462 -16.79 -3.12 -22.13
CA GLU A 462 -17.74 -3.10 -23.25
C GLU A 462 -17.10 -3.18 -24.63
N LYS A 463 -16.10 -2.32 -24.89
CA LYS A 463 -15.47 -2.19 -26.21
C LYS A 463 -14.36 -3.20 -26.45
N LYS A 464 -13.85 -3.82 -25.39
CA LYS A 464 -12.83 -4.86 -25.44
C LYS A 464 -11.63 -4.48 -26.32
N PRO A 465 -11.00 -3.30 -26.11
CA PRO A 465 -9.86 -2.89 -26.92
C PRO A 465 -8.70 -3.90 -26.76
N LYS A 466 -8.11 -4.30 -27.86
CA LYS A 466 -7.00 -5.25 -27.84
C LYS A 466 -5.77 -4.59 -27.19
N PRO A 467 -5.21 -5.18 -26.11
CA PRO A 467 -4.01 -4.63 -25.48
C PRO A 467 -2.78 -4.83 -26.39
N HIS A 468 -1.81 -3.93 -26.29
CA HIS A 468 -0.50 -4.08 -26.93
C HIS A 468 0.28 -5.24 -26.33
N SER A 469 0.95 -6.02 -27.14
CA SER A 469 1.77 -7.14 -26.65
C SER A 469 3.10 -6.63 -26.10
N TYR A 470 3.61 -7.25 -25.03
CA TYR A 470 4.99 -7.05 -24.58
C TYR A 470 5.59 -8.36 -24.08
N ALA A 471 6.88 -8.56 -24.34
CA ALA A 471 7.58 -9.79 -23.94
C ALA A 471 7.74 -9.83 -22.40
N TYR A 472 7.56 -11.01 -21.81
CA TYR A 472 7.87 -11.24 -20.39
C TYR A 472 9.32 -10.79 -20.09
N GLY A 473 9.51 -10.02 -19.01
CA GLY A 473 10.80 -9.46 -18.63
C GLY A 473 11.19 -8.17 -19.36
N SER A 474 10.33 -7.63 -20.24
CA SER A 474 10.58 -6.35 -20.92
C SER A 474 10.20 -5.15 -20.04
N ARG A 475 10.33 -3.95 -20.58
CA ARG A 475 9.93 -2.70 -19.90
C ARG A 475 8.44 -2.37 -20.06
N GLY A 476 7.67 -3.17 -20.77
CA GLY A 476 6.29 -2.96 -21.19
C GLY A 476 6.16 -2.85 -22.70
N PRO A 477 4.99 -2.44 -23.23
CA PRO A 477 4.77 -2.25 -24.67
C PRO A 477 5.77 -1.30 -25.32
N GLU A 478 6.10 -1.52 -26.59
CA GLU A 478 7.04 -0.67 -27.35
C GLU A 478 6.51 0.76 -27.50
N GLU A 479 5.20 0.93 -27.58
CA GLU A 479 4.52 2.21 -27.69
C GLU A 479 4.62 3.07 -26.42
N LEU A 480 5.02 2.50 -25.28
CA LEU A 480 5.03 3.16 -23.99
C LEU A 480 5.91 4.43 -23.99
N GLU A 481 7.10 4.39 -24.57
CA GLU A 481 7.98 5.56 -24.55
C GLU A 481 7.38 6.73 -25.32
N LYS A 482 6.83 6.45 -26.51
CA LYS A 482 6.12 7.45 -27.31
C LYS A 482 4.91 8.01 -26.57
N PHE A 483 4.09 7.13 -25.99
CA PHE A 483 2.89 7.53 -25.24
C PHE A 483 3.24 8.47 -24.06
N VAL A 484 4.20 8.10 -23.21
CA VAL A 484 4.56 8.93 -22.05
C VAL A 484 5.25 10.23 -22.45
N GLN A 485 5.90 10.27 -23.59
CA GLN A 485 6.49 11.50 -24.13
C GLN A 485 5.42 12.44 -24.68
N GLU A 486 4.54 11.94 -25.55
CA GLU A 486 3.52 12.76 -26.24
C GLU A 486 2.42 13.23 -25.27
N LYS A 487 1.92 12.35 -24.41
CA LYS A 487 0.83 12.65 -23.48
C LYS A 487 1.32 13.21 -22.14
N GLY A 488 2.48 12.77 -21.67
CA GLY A 488 3.00 13.07 -20.34
C GLY A 488 4.19 14.02 -20.31
N GLY A 489 4.71 14.46 -21.46
CA GLY A 489 5.87 15.37 -21.53
C GLY A 489 7.16 14.80 -20.88
N PHE A 490 7.22 13.48 -20.66
CA PHE A 490 8.39 12.85 -20.06
C PHE A 490 9.56 12.79 -21.03
N VAL A 491 10.72 13.23 -20.58
CA VAL A 491 11.97 13.13 -21.33
C VAL A 491 12.96 12.28 -20.55
N ARG A 492 13.43 11.19 -21.16
CA ARG A 492 14.44 10.34 -20.54
C ARG A 492 15.78 11.09 -20.46
N SER A 493 16.29 11.28 -19.27
CA SER A 493 17.47 12.12 -19.01
C SER A 493 18.80 11.57 -19.50
N SER A 494 18.95 10.27 -19.77
CA SER A 494 19.97 9.62 -20.62
C SER A 494 19.72 8.12 -20.69
N ALA A 495 20.06 7.48 -21.83
CA ALA A 495 19.96 6.03 -21.98
C ALA A 495 20.96 5.26 -21.09
N ASN A 496 22.06 5.89 -20.70
CA ASN A 496 23.19 5.25 -20.02
C ASN A 496 23.29 5.57 -18.51
N TYR A 497 22.30 6.29 -17.93
CA TYR A 497 22.31 6.54 -16.51
C TYR A 497 21.87 5.31 -15.75
N THR A 498 22.80 4.74 -14.98
CA THR A 498 22.52 3.68 -14.00
C THR A 498 22.67 4.26 -12.59
N TRP A 499 21.69 3.97 -11.73
CA TRP A 499 21.79 4.26 -10.31
C TRP A 499 23.03 3.55 -9.75
N PRO A 500 23.92 4.24 -9.02
CA PRO A 500 25.06 3.58 -8.39
C PRO A 500 24.54 2.48 -7.47
N SER A 501 24.90 1.22 -7.76
CA SER A 501 24.57 0.12 -6.86
C SER A 501 25.33 0.32 -5.57
N THR A 502 24.71 0.07 -4.42
CA THR A 502 25.28 0.19 -3.08
C THR A 502 26.50 -0.71 -2.82
N SER A 503 26.95 -1.46 -3.83
CA SER A 503 28.12 -2.34 -3.79
C SER A 503 29.46 -1.66 -4.13
N VAL A 504 29.48 -0.34 -4.40
CA VAL A 504 30.70 0.37 -4.86
C VAL A 504 31.05 1.58 -3.97
N LEU A 505 30.49 1.65 -2.74
CA LEU A 505 30.95 2.66 -1.76
C LEU A 505 31.23 2.00 -0.42
#